data_08c185ce758bc9eed6d0145c6ae6a8e0
#
_entry.id   08c185ce758bc9eed6d0145c6ae6a8e0
#
_cell.length_a   1.000
_cell.length_b   1.000
_cell.length_c   1.000
_cell.angle_alpha   90.00
_cell.angle_beta   90.00
_cell.angle_gamma   90.00
#
_symmetry.space_group_name_H-M   'P 1'
#
loop_
_entity.id
_entity.type
_entity.pdbx_description
1 polymer ?
#
loop_
_entity_poly.entity_id
_entity_poly.type
_entity_poly.pdbx_seq_one_letter_code
_entity_poly.pdbx_strand_id
1 'polypeptide(L)'
;MTKGTKIPKLKRIPLFADMSEYDLHQIDQITTERRYDKGEVIIEENTAAERFFTIFRGKIEITKKFEDGEQFVLGVHSDGEFFGEMAILDEGPRSATARALEPTTVLEISRADFETLLYTAPVLAFTIMRALSSRLRDTGALLISYLQRKNRQLAKAYLDTVNTVVHAIEERDAFSMGHTDRVVEISKLIGREMGLREAEIFDLEIGALLHDIGKVGIPDAILQKPTALKKDEIKKVREHPLKGKRMIQDISFLEQAIPHVLYHHERFDGSGYPEHLSGADIPMPSRIIAVADVFDAVTSDRPQRKRMRFKDAVALIKKGAGTQFDPEVVDAFLRLVDSGALKE
;
A
#
# COMPACT_ATOMS: atom_id res chain seq x y z
N MET A 1 -30.60 46.41 29.15
CA MET A 1 -30.09 45.13 29.64
C MET A 1 -28.58 45.11 29.39
N THR A 2 -27.78 45.26 30.46
CA THR A 2 -26.32 45.14 30.39
C THR A 2 -25.97 43.74 29.88
N LYS A 3 -25.37 43.63 28.66
CA LYS A 3 -24.82 42.39 28.18
C LYS A 3 -23.76 41.95 29.20
N GLY A 4 -24.00 40.83 29.88
CA GLY A 4 -23.01 40.28 30.82
C GLY A 4 -21.70 40.03 30.03
N THR A 5 -20.57 40.36 30.64
CA THR A 5 -19.24 40.16 30.03
C THR A 5 -18.98 38.68 29.71
N LYS A 6 -18.42 38.39 28.53
CA LYS A 6 -18.05 37.04 28.08
C LYS A 6 -16.63 36.67 28.55
N ILE A 7 -15.91 37.54 29.24
CA ILE A 7 -14.51 37.30 29.66
C ILE A 7 -14.30 35.96 30.37
N PRO A 8 -15.19 35.52 31.32
CA PRO A 8 -15.02 34.19 31.93
C PRO A 8 -15.13 33.03 30.95
N LYS A 9 -15.91 33.24 29.87
CA LYS A 9 -15.99 32.23 28.76
C LYS A 9 -14.72 32.25 27.93
N LEU A 10 -14.23 33.42 27.54
CA LEU A 10 -13.03 33.62 26.75
C LEU A 10 -11.77 33.00 27.43
N LYS A 11 -11.59 33.22 28.72
CA LYS A 11 -10.48 32.65 29.51
C LYS A 11 -10.46 31.10 29.53
N ARG A 12 -11.59 30.46 29.25
CA ARG A 12 -11.69 28.98 29.15
C ARG A 12 -11.31 28.43 27.79
N ILE A 13 -11.16 29.29 26.80
CA ILE A 13 -10.75 28.90 25.44
C ILE A 13 -9.21 28.94 25.38
N PRO A 14 -8.52 27.83 25.09
CA PRO A 14 -7.05 27.77 25.06
C PRO A 14 -6.41 28.84 24.17
N LEU A 15 -7.06 29.20 23.07
CA LEU A 15 -6.63 30.27 22.17
C LEU A 15 -6.46 31.61 22.85
N PHE A 16 -7.27 31.92 23.88
CA PHE A 16 -7.30 33.21 24.58
C PHE A 16 -6.78 33.12 26.02
N ALA A 17 -6.35 31.95 26.48
CA ALA A 17 -5.99 31.71 27.88
C ALA A 17 -4.83 32.58 28.38
N ASP A 18 -3.84 32.81 27.54
CA ASP A 18 -2.62 33.58 27.86
C ASP A 18 -2.73 35.07 27.52
N MET A 19 -3.92 35.56 27.18
CA MET A 19 -4.13 36.96 26.80
C MET A 19 -4.32 37.87 28.03
N SER A 20 -3.87 39.10 27.89
CA SER A 20 -4.07 40.10 28.92
C SER A 20 -5.57 40.41 29.14
N GLU A 21 -5.92 40.98 30.34
CA GLU A 21 -7.30 41.38 30.57
C GLU A 21 -7.74 42.48 29.59
N TYR A 22 -6.84 43.35 29.19
CA TYR A 22 -7.10 44.37 28.18
C TYR A 22 -7.49 43.73 26.84
N ASP A 23 -6.73 42.77 26.36
CA ASP A 23 -7.00 42.05 25.09
C ASP A 23 -8.33 41.30 25.17
N LEU A 24 -8.58 40.63 26.30
CA LEU A 24 -9.84 39.92 26.51
C LEU A 24 -11.06 40.86 26.49
N HIS A 25 -10.93 42.09 26.99
CA HIS A 25 -11.98 43.10 26.87
C HIS A 25 -12.21 43.53 25.42
N GLN A 26 -11.14 43.70 24.64
CA GLN A 26 -11.26 43.98 23.19
C GLN A 26 -11.99 42.84 22.46
N ILE A 27 -11.61 41.60 22.72
CA ILE A 27 -12.25 40.40 22.12
C ILE A 27 -13.72 40.31 22.53
N ASP A 28 -14.07 40.59 23.78
CA ASP A 28 -15.47 40.58 24.26
C ASP A 28 -16.38 41.51 23.45
N GLN A 29 -15.84 42.67 23.05
CA GLN A 29 -16.60 43.66 22.29
C GLN A 29 -16.89 43.26 20.86
N ILE A 30 -15.93 42.57 20.20
CA ILE A 30 -16.00 42.18 18.77
C ILE A 30 -16.56 40.77 18.54
N THR A 31 -16.75 39.99 19.62
CA THR A 31 -17.22 38.61 19.54
C THR A 31 -18.73 38.51 19.60
N THR A 32 -19.35 37.75 18.72
CA THR A 32 -20.77 37.40 18.74
C THR A 32 -20.94 35.92 19.06
N GLU A 33 -21.81 35.58 20.04
CA GLU A 33 -22.18 34.21 20.36
C GLU A 33 -23.30 33.73 19.43
N ARG A 34 -23.12 32.57 18.80
CA ARG A 34 -24.14 31.94 17.95
C ARG A 34 -24.26 30.45 18.24
N ARG A 35 -25.48 29.92 18.10
CA ARG A 35 -25.83 28.53 18.32
C ARG A 35 -26.23 27.88 17.01
N TYR A 36 -25.83 26.65 16.85
CA TYR A 36 -26.15 25.80 15.71
C TYR A 36 -26.70 24.47 16.22
N ASP A 37 -27.74 23.98 15.56
CA ASP A 37 -28.32 22.70 15.85
C ASP A 37 -27.50 21.58 15.19
N LYS A 38 -27.67 20.32 15.67
CA LYS A 38 -27.03 19.17 15.09
C LYS A 38 -27.35 19.06 13.59
N GLY A 39 -26.31 18.89 12.76
CA GLY A 39 -26.39 18.75 11.29
C GLY A 39 -26.38 20.10 10.56
N GLU A 40 -26.46 21.23 11.25
CA GLU A 40 -26.45 22.57 10.65
C GLU A 40 -25.06 22.89 10.08
N VAL A 41 -25.03 23.48 8.87
CA VAL A 41 -23.80 23.95 8.22
C VAL A 41 -23.42 25.31 8.72
N ILE A 42 -22.21 25.45 9.23
CA ILE A 42 -21.66 26.71 9.76
C ILE A 42 -20.84 27.42 8.68
N ILE A 43 -20.05 26.68 7.95
CA ILE A 43 -19.26 27.12 6.80
C ILE A 43 -19.53 26.16 5.64
N GLU A 44 -19.72 26.71 4.45
CA GLU A 44 -19.81 25.94 3.21
C GLU A 44 -18.52 26.11 2.38
N GLU A 45 -17.98 25.02 1.87
CA GLU A 45 -16.79 25.02 1.00
C GLU A 45 -16.98 25.94 -0.22
N ASN A 46 -15.93 26.61 -0.66
CA ASN A 46 -15.89 27.55 -1.78
C ASN A 46 -16.70 28.86 -1.58
N THR A 47 -17.23 29.13 -0.39
CA THR A 47 -17.85 30.42 -0.07
C THR A 47 -16.83 31.45 0.40
N ALA A 48 -17.22 32.73 0.48
CA ALA A 48 -16.37 33.80 0.96
C ALA A 48 -16.04 33.67 2.47
N ALA A 49 -14.81 34.03 2.85
CA ALA A 49 -14.31 33.91 4.21
C ALA A 49 -14.57 35.22 5.00
N GLU A 50 -15.74 35.36 5.56
CA GLU A 50 -16.14 36.59 6.26
C GLU A 50 -15.93 36.55 7.78
N ARG A 51 -15.75 35.36 8.38
CA ARG A 51 -15.72 35.17 9.84
C ARG A 51 -14.73 34.12 10.26
N PHE A 52 -14.16 34.34 11.46
CA PHE A 52 -13.38 33.39 12.24
C PHE A 52 -14.25 32.81 13.36
N PHE A 53 -14.05 31.56 13.75
CA PHE A 53 -14.89 30.87 14.73
C PHE A 53 -14.05 30.17 15.80
N THR A 54 -14.50 30.27 17.06
CA THR A 54 -14.03 29.44 18.17
C THR A 54 -15.20 28.67 18.76
N ILE A 55 -14.98 27.38 19.07
CA ILE A 55 -16.00 26.52 19.66
C ILE A 55 -16.00 26.76 21.17
N PHE A 56 -17.07 27.33 21.67
CA PHE A 56 -17.25 27.45 23.11
C PHE A 56 -17.76 26.16 23.74
N ARG A 57 -18.69 25.47 23.06
CA ARG A 57 -19.23 24.18 23.47
C ARG A 57 -19.80 23.43 22.26
N GLY A 58 -19.50 22.14 22.18
CA GLY A 58 -20.01 21.25 21.14
C GLY A 58 -18.92 20.68 20.26
N LYS A 59 -19.33 20.08 19.15
CA LYS A 59 -18.41 19.44 18.17
C LYS A 59 -18.81 19.79 16.77
N ILE A 60 -17.82 20.02 15.93
CA ILE A 60 -17.99 20.23 14.49
C ILE A 60 -17.11 19.27 13.71
N GLU A 61 -17.61 18.87 12.57
CA GLU A 61 -16.88 18.08 11.57
C GLU A 61 -16.44 18.99 10.44
N ILE A 62 -15.20 18.87 10.04
CA ILE A 62 -14.65 19.54 8.85
C ILE A 62 -14.54 18.52 7.74
N THR A 63 -15.26 18.77 6.64
CA THR A 63 -15.28 17.87 5.47
C THR A 63 -14.87 18.61 4.21
N LYS A 64 -14.20 17.89 3.31
CA LYS A 64 -13.89 18.36 1.95
C LYS A 64 -14.51 17.43 0.93
N LYS A 65 -15.08 18.01 -0.13
CA LYS A 65 -15.65 17.28 -1.24
C LYS A 65 -14.60 17.11 -2.34
N PHE A 66 -14.40 15.88 -2.81
CA PHE A 66 -13.54 15.60 -3.95
C PHE A 66 -14.30 15.71 -5.28
N GLU A 67 -13.57 15.73 -6.40
CA GLU A 67 -14.14 15.85 -7.75
C GLU A 67 -15.10 14.70 -8.11
N ASP A 68 -14.86 13.49 -7.57
CA ASP A 68 -15.73 12.31 -7.70
C ASP A 68 -17.01 12.36 -6.85
N GLY A 69 -17.16 13.40 -6.02
CA GLY A 69 -18.31 13.62 -5.15
C GLY A 69 -18.17 12.96 -3.77
N GLU A 70 -17.13 12.17 -3.51
CA GLU A 70 -16.86 11.64 -2.18
C GLU A 70 -16.54 12.76 -1.18
N GLN A 71 -17.06 12.65 0.05
CA GLN A 71 -16.72 13.56 1.15
C GLN A 71 -15.65 12.93 2.04
N PHE A 72 -14.57 13.66 2.25
CA PHE A 72 -13.51 13.28 3.15
C PHE A 72 -13.54 14.08 4.43
N VAL A 73 -13.53 13.41 5.58
CA VAL A 73 -13.46 14.05 6.89
C VAL A 73 -12.01 14.44 7.16
N LEU A 74 -11.74 15.74 7.17
CA LEU A 74 -10.43 16.30 7.49
C LEU A 74 -10.15 16.29 9.00
N GLY A 75 -11.20 16.39 9.83
CA GLY A 75 -11.09 16.34 11.26
C GLY A 75 -12.38 16.70 11.97
N VAL A 76 -12.38 16.46 13.29
CA VAL A 76 -13.44 16.88 14.20
C VAL A 76 -12.83 17.84 15.20
N HIS A 77 -13.45 19.01 15.34
CA HIS A 77 -13.07 20.02 16.32
C HIS A 77 -14.08 20.08 17.46
N SER A 78 -13.58 20.34 18.67
CA SER A 78 -14.33 20.32 19.92
C SER A 78 -14.16 21.60 20.74
N ASP A 79 -14.71 21.62 21.93
CA ASP A 79 -14.65 22.74 22.88
C ASP A 79 -13.24 23.35 22.96
N GLY A 80 -13.12 24.65 22.79
CA GLY A 80 -11.89 25.41 22.89
C GLY A 80 -11.05 25.46 21.60
N GLU A 81 -11.38 24.70 20.58
CA GLU A 81 -10.72 24.75 19.28
C GLU A 81 -11.31 25.84 18.38
N PHE A 82 -10.60 26.17 17.31
CA PHE A 82 -11.01 27.20 16.34
C PHE A 82 -10.98 26.66 14.90
N PHE A 83 -11.72 27.33 14.02
CA PHE A 83 -11.80 26.98 12.59
C PHE A 83 -12.16 28.20 11.74
N GLY A 84 -11.99 28.06 10.42
CA GLY A 84 -12.29 29.11 9.45
C GLY A 84 -11.21 30.18 9.35
N GLU A 85 -10.05 29.99 9.98
CA GLU A 85 -8.90 30.88 9.93
C GLU A 85 -8.18 30.86 8.58
N MET A 86 -8.09 29.67 7.93
CA MET A 86 -7.26 29.45 6.74
C MET A 86 -7.62 30.42 5.63
N ALA A 87 -8.88 30.44 5.22
CA ALA A 87 -9.37 31.27 4.15
C ALA A 87 -9.32 32.79 4.45
N ILE A 88 -9.13 33.18 5.72
CA ILE A 88 -8.84 34.57 6.09
C ILE A 88 -7.35 34.87 5.93
N LEU A 89 -6.49 33.94 6.34
CA LEU A 89 -5.04 34.09 6.33
C LEU A 89 -4.43 34.03 4.92
N ASP A 90 -5.01 33.20 4.03
CA ASP A 90 -4.54 33.02 2.64
C ASP A 90 -5.38 33.82 1.61
N GLU A 91 -6.33 34.62 2.08
CA GLU A 91 -7.24 35.44 1.26
C GLU A 91 -8.04 34.62 0.22
N GLY A 92 -8.17 33.31 0.44
CA GLY A 92 -8.86 32.38 -0.44
C GLY A 92 -10.33 32.16 -0.08
N PRO A 93 -11.05 31.35 -0.87
CA PRO A 93 -12.38 30.86 -0.49
C PRO A 93 -12.26 29.81 0.62
N ARG A 94 -13.37 29.52 1.28
CA ARG A 94 -13.44 28.45 2.30
C ARG A 94 -12.92 27.13 1.76
N SER A 95 -11.92 26.59 2.39
CA SER A 95 -11.21 25.37 1.95
C SER A 95 -11.98 24.07 2.24
N ALA A 96 -12.99 24.12 3.10
CA ALA A 96 -13.77 22.97 3.56
C ALA A 96 -15.12 23.41 4.14
N THR A 97 -16.05 22.45 4.25
CA THR A 97 -17.35 22.60 4.91
C THR A 97 -17.22 22.27 6.40
N ALA A 98 -17.80 23.11 7.26
CA ALA A 98 -17.89 22.88 8.69
C ALA A 98 -19.36 22.66 9.09
N ARG A 99 -19.64 21.53 9.77
CA ARG A 99 -20.99 21.11 10.18
C ARG A 99 -21.03 20.74 11.66
N ALA A 100 -22.06 21.17 12.37
CA ALA A 100 -22.28 20.80 13.76
C ALA A 100 -22.65 19.30 13.88
N LEU A 101 -21.89 18.53 14.68
CA LEU A 101 -22.19 17.11 15.00
C LEU A 101 -23.19 16.96 16.14
N GLU A 102 -23.31 17.98 16.99
CA GLU A 102 -24.21 18.09 18.13
C GLU A 102 -24.60 19.56 18.32
N PRO A 103 -25.57 19.90 19.17
CA PRO A 103 -25.89 21.31 19.46
C PRO A 103 -24.64 22.07 19.89
N THR A 104 -24.20 23.03 19.06
CA THR A 104 -22.90 23.68 19.17
C THR A 104 -23.06 25.18 19.37
N THR A 105 -22.30 25.73 20.30
CA THR A 105 -22.18 27.19 20.53
C THR A 105 -20.79 27.64 20.10
N VAL A 106 -20.73 28.61 19.18
CA VAL A 106 -19.49 29.23 18.71
C VAL A 106 -19.44 30.71 19.06
N LEU A 107 -18.21 31.20 19.14
CA LEU A 107 -17.95 32.65 19.18
C LEU A 107 -17.43 33.05 17.81
N GLU A 108 -18.09 33.97 17.15
CA GLU A 108 -17.78 34.51 15.83
C GLU A 108 -17.05 35.83 15.94
N ILE A 109 -16.01 36.06 15.17
CA ILE A 109 -15.29 37.29 14.98
C ILE A 109 -15.32 37.65 13.50
N SER A 110 -15.59 38.90 13.15
CA SER A 110 -15.53 39.33 11.74
C SER A 110 -14.11 39.22 11.18
N ARG A 111 -13.97 39.06 9.85
CA ARG A 111 -12.67 39.05 9.19
C ARG A 111 -11.83 40.28 9.57
N ALA A 112 -12.37 41.48 9.47
CA ALA A 112 -11.65 42.72 9.73
C ALA A 112 -11.16 42.81 11.19
N ASP A 113 -12.01 42.40 12.15
CA ASP A 113 -11.65 42.39 13.57
C ASP A 113 -10.58 41.33 13.86
N PHE A 114 -10.68 40.17 13.23
CA PHE A 114 -9.69 39.09 13.38
C PHE A 114 -8.32 39.49 12.81
N GLU A 115 -8.28 40.06 11.63
CA GLU A 115 -7.04 40.63 11.04
C GLU A 115 -6.45 41.70 11.97
N THR A 116 -7.26 42.61 12.51
CA THR A 116 -6.79 43.59 13.46
C THR A 116 -6.19 42.97 14.72
N LEU A 117 -6.84 41.94 15.28
CA LEU A 117 -6.36 41.22 16.45
C LEU A 117 -4.99 40.54 16.19
N LEU A 118 -4.77 40.00 15.01
CA LEU A 118 -3.46 39.36 14.67
C LEU A 118 -2.31 40.38 14.73
N TYR A 119 -2.54 41.64 14.37
CA TYR A 119 -1.55 42.70 14.46
C TYR A 119 -1.38 43.28 15.88
N THR A 120 -2.49 43.40 16.64
CA THR A 120 -2.48 44.05 17.94
C THR A 120 -2.17 43.10 19.09
N ALA A 121 -2.41 41.82 18.92
CA ALA A 121 -2.19 40.77 19.93
C ALA A 121 -1.26 39.66 19.39
N PRO A 122 0.08 39.86 19.33
CA PRO A 122 1.03 38.88 18.77
C PRO A 122 0.96 37.48 19.42
N VAL A 123 0.57 37.40 20.69
CA VAL A 123 0.38 36.14 21.41
C VAL A 123 -0.67 35.26 20.72
N LEU A 124 -1.77 35.88 20.23
CA LEU A 124 -2.81 35.18 19.45
C LEU A 124 -2.24 34.62 18.16
N ALA A 125 -1.49 35.44 17.41
CA ALA A 125 -0.88 35.01 16.14
C ALA A 125 0.06 33.80 16.35
N PHE A 126 0.93 33.84 17.39
CA PHE A 126 1.81 32.71 17.73
C PHE A 126 1.04 31.45 18.14
N THR A 127 -0.07 31.61 18.87
CA THR A 127 -0.90 30.47 19.30
C THR A 127 -1.57 29.81 18.11
N ILE A 128 -2.09 30.60 17.16
CA ILE A 128 -2.66 30.12 15.89
C ILE A 128 -1.59 29.41 15.07
N MET A 129 -0.41 30.01 14.90
CA MET A 129 0.68 29.38 14.15
C MET A 129 1.11 28.03 14.74
N ARG A 130 1.20 27.91 16.06
CA ARG A 130 1.50 26.64 16.74
C ARG A 130 0.42 25.61 16.49
N ALA A 131 -0.85 25.99 16.59
CA ALA A 131 -1.98 25.09 16.35
C ALA A 131 -2.01 24.63 14.89
N LEU A 132 -1.82 25.52 13.91
CA LEU A 132 -1.75 25.19 12.49
C LEU A 132 -0.57 24.27 12.17
N SER A 133 0.61 24.52 12.77
CA SER A 133 1.79 23.65 12.61
C SER A 133 1.56 22.23 13.17
N SER A 134 0.83 22.10 14.28
CA SER A 134 0.42 20.79 14.80
C SER A 134 -0.56 20.10 13.86
N ARG A 135 -1.62 20.80 13.46
CA ARG A 135 -2.64 20.27 12.52
C ARG A 135 -2.00 19.79 11.21
N LEU A 136 -1.05 20.54 10.66
CA LEU A 136 -0.34 20.17 9.43
C LEU A 136 0.43 18.87 9.60
N ARG A 137 1.12 18.68 10.73
CA ARG A 137 1.84 17.41 11.03
C ARG A 137 0.88 16.24 11.17
N ASP A 138 -0.21 16.43 11.91
CA ASP A 138 -1.19 15.38 12.20
C ASP A 138 -1.92 14.96 10.92
N THR A 139 -2.36 15.93 10.11
CA THR A 139 -3.00 15.68 8.81
C THR A 139 -2.04 15.02 7.83
N GLY A 140 -0.76 15.46 7.81
CA GLY A 140 0.28 14.84 6.99
C GLY A 140 0.51 13.36 7.35
N ALA A 141 0.59 13.05 8.64
CA ALA A 141 0.74 11.67 9.12
C ALA A 141 -0.47 10.79 8.76
N LEU A 142 -1.68 11.32 8.92
CA LEU A 142 -2.92 10.64 8.52
C LEU A 142 -2.96 10.36 7.01
N LEU A 143 -2.60 11.34 6.18
CA LEU A 143 -2.58 11.19 4.73
C LEU A 143 -1.57 10.12 4.28
N ILE A 144 -0.36 10.14 4.85
CA ILE A 144 0.66 9.13 4.56
C ILE A 144 0.15 7.73 4.92
N SER A 145 -0.45 7.57 6.11
CA SER A 145 -0.99 6.29 6.55
C SER A 145 -2.16 5.80 5.65
N TYR A 146 -3.02 6.71 5.23
CA TYR A 146 -4.12 6.42 4.30
C TYR A 146 -3.60 5.97 2.93
N LEU A 147 -2.63 6.70 2.35
CA LEU A 147 -2.04 6.34 1.06
C LEU A 147 -1.31 4.99 1.12
N GLN A 148 -0.57 4.71 2.20
CA GLN A 148 0.08 3.41 2.40
C GLN A 148 -0.95 2.28 2.48
N ARG A 149 -2.07 2.48 3.18
CA ARG A 149 -3.16 1.50 3.28
C ARG A 149 -3.84 1.28 1.92
N LYS A 150 -4.11 2.34 1.16
CA LYS A 150 -4.69 2.24 -0.19
C LYS A 150 -3.76 1.52 -1.16
N ASN A 151 -2.46 1.83 -1.14
CA ASN A 151 -1.47 1.14 -1.96
C ASN A 151 -1.40 -0.36 -1.64
N ARG A 152 -1.43 -0.75 -0.35
CA ARG A 152 -1.47 -2.16 0.04
C ARG A 152 -2.75 -2.86 -0.42
N GLN A 153 -3.91 -2.21 -0.32
CA GLN A 153 -5.18 -2.75 -0.81
C GLN A 153 -5.17 -2.95 -2.32
N LEU A 154 -4.62 -1.98 -3.06
CA LEU A 154 -4.51 -2.06 -4.51
C LEU A 154 -3.55 -3.19 -4.93
N ALA A 155 -2.36 -3.28 -4.32
CA ALA A 155 -1.41 -4.36 -4.56
C ALA A 155 -2.03 -5.74 -4.31
N LYS A 156 -2.79 -5.89 -3.21
CA LYS A 156 -3.51 -7.14 -2.94
C LYS A 156 -4.55 -7.46 -4.01
N ALA A 157 -5.36 -6.49 -4.44
CA ALA A 157 -6.36 -6.70 -5.49
C ALA A 157 -5.73 -7.11 -6.83
N TYR A 158 -4.56 -6.54 -7.17
CA TYR A 158 -3.79 -6.99 -8.34
C TYR A 158 -3.33 -8.44 -8.21
N LEU A 159 -2.75 -8.83 -7.06
CA LEU A 159 -2.34 -10.21 -6.81
C LEU A 159 -3.51 -11.19 -6.88
N ASP A 160 -4.65 -10.86 -6.28
CA ASP A 160 -5.85 -11.70 -6.32
C ASP A 160 -6.33 -11.91 -7.78
N THR A 161 -6.25 -10.86 -8.61
CA THR A 161 -6.59 -10.94 -10.04
C THR A 161 -5.61 -11.83 -10.81
N VAL A 162 -4.31 -11.62 -10.58
CA VAL A 162 -3.24 -12.42 -11.21
C VAL A 162 -3.37 -13.88 -10.82
N ASN A 163 -3.59 -14.18 -9.53
CA ASN A 163 -3.84 -15.53 -9.02
C ASN A 163 -5.00 -16.20 -9.75
N THR A 164 -6.12 -15.50 -9.93
CA THR A 164 -7.29 -16.04 -10.63
C THR A 164 -6.94 -16.46 -12.07
N VAL A 165 -6.15 -15.63 -12.78
CA VAL A 165 -5.72 -15.93 -14.14
C VAL A 165 -4.75 -17.12 -14.16
N VAL A 166 -3.80 -17.18 -13.24
CA VAL A 166 -2.83 -18.28 -13.13
C VAL A 166 -3.52 -19.61 -12.85
N HIS A 167 -4.47 -19.63 -11.90
CA HIS A 167 -5.25 -20.85 -11.61
C HIS A 167 -6.07 -21.32 -12.81
N ALA A 168 -6.66 -20.40 -13.58
CA ALA A 168 -7.37 -20.76 -14.81
C ALA A 168 -6.43 -21.35 -15.88
N ILE A 169 -5.14 -21.01 -15.85
CA ILE A 169 -4.13 -21.60 -16.74
C ILE A 169 -3.71 -22.97 -16.23
N GLU A 170 -3.53 -23.13 -14.91
CA GLU A 170 -3.20 -24.41 -14.29
C GLU A 170 -4.28 -25.47 -14.55
N GLU A 171 -5.58 -25.09 -14.58
CA GLU A 171 -6.66 -26.01 -14.92
C GLU A 171 -6.55 -26.60 -16.33
N ARG A 172 -5.86 -25.88 -17.25
CA ARG A 172 -5.57 -26.41 -18.60
C ARG A 172 -4.38 -27.35 -18.65
N ASP A 173 -3.44 -27.23 -17.70
CA ASP A 173 -2.28 -28.13 -17.56
C ASP A 173 -2.61 -29.20 -16.51
N ALA A 174 -3.04 -30.36 -16.94
CA ALA A 174 -3.49 -31.47 -16.08
C ALA A 174 -2.44 -31.87 -14.99
N PHE A 175 -1.24 -31.29 -15.01
CA PHE A 175 -0.12 -31.62 -14.13
C PHE A 175 0.27 -30.50 -13.16
N SER A 176 -0.39 -29.35 -13.22
CA SER A 176 0.02 -28.14 -12.49
C SER A 176 -0.92 -27.75 -11.34
N MET A 177 -1.96 -28.53 -11.02
CA MET A 177 -2.93 -28.14 -10.00
C MET A 177 -2.24 -27.90 -8.63
N GLY A 178 -2.27 -26.64 -8.16
CA GLY A 178 -1.63 -26.17 -6.93
C GLY A 178 -0.10 -26.17 -6.97
N HIS A 179 0.51 -26.41 -8.11
CA HIS A 179 1.96 -26.33 -8.30
C HIS A 179 2.47 -24.91 -8.05
N THR A 180 1.82 -23.93 -8.67
CA THR A 180 2.24 -22.54 -8.55
C THR A 180 2.21 -22.05 -7.10
N ASP A 181 1.17 -22.38 -6.34
CA ASP A 181 1.07 -22.02 -4.91
C ASP A 181 2.22 -22.61 -4.09
N ARG A 182 2.56 -23.88 -4.33
CA ARG A 182 3.67 -24.53 -3.63
C ARG A 182 5.03 -23.95 -4.03
N VAL A 183 5.24 -23.63 -5.31
CA VAL A 183 6.47 -22.96 -5.78
C VAL A 183 6.60 -21.57 -5.16
N VAL A 184 5.50 -20.80 -5.07
CA VAL A 184 5.47 -19.50 -4.39
C VAL A 184 5.87 -19.63 -2.92
N GLU A 185 5.26 -20.55 -2.18
CA GLU A 185 5.55 -20.71 -0.75
C GLU A 185 6.99 -21.19 -0.51
N ILE A 186 7.49 -22.14 -1.28
CA ILE A 186 8.89 -22.62 -1.19
C ILE A 186 9.86 -21.48 -1.53
N SER A 187 9.59 -20.72 -2.58
CA SER A 187 10.42 -19.57 -2.98
C SER A 187 10.48 -18.51 -1.88
N LYS A 188 9.35 -18.18 -1.25
CA LYS A 188 9.28 -17.21 -0.12
C LYS A 188 10.06 -17.71 1.09
N LEU A 189 9.98 -19.00 1.42
CA LEU A 189 10.75 -19.59 2.50
C LEU A 189 12.26 -19.46 2.22
N ILE A 190 12.72 -19.84 1.02
CA ILE A 190 14.13 -19.71 0.63
C ILE A 190 14.57 -18.25 0.66
N GLY A 191 13.77 -17.33 0.08
CA GLY A 191 14.11 -15.90 0.04
C GLY A 191 14.25 -15.29 1.44
N ARG A 192 13.37 -15.63 2.38
CA ARG A 192 13.46 -15.19 3.78
C ARG A 192 14.69 -15.76 4.49
N GLU A 193 14.99 -17.06 4.27
CA GLU A 193 16.19 -17.70 4.81
C GLU A 193 17.47 -17.06 4.28
N MET A 194 17.46 -16.52 3.06
CA MET A 194 18.55 -15.77 2.45
C MET A 194 18.60 -14.29 2.93
N GLY A 195 17.63 -13.83 3.71
CA GLY A 195 17.59 -12.46 4.24
C GLY A 195 17.06 -11.41 3.26
N LEU A 196 16.29 -11.80 2.25
CA LEU A 196 15.65 -10.86 1.33
C LEU A 196 14.67 -9.96 2.09
N ARG A 197 14.62 -8.67 1.72
CA ARG A 197 13.69 -7.69 2.28
C ARG A 197 12.26 -7.98 1.81
N GLU A 198 11.27 -7.55 2.57
CA GLU A 198 9.85 -7.78 2.23
C GLU A 198 9.46 -7.29 0.81
N ALA A 199 10.07 -6.23 0.31
CA ALA A 199 9.85 -5.78 -1.08
C ALA A 199 10.40 -6.79 -2.10
N GLU A 200 11.58 -7.36 -1.84
CA GLU A 200 12.20 -8.38 -2.70
C GLU A 200 11.46 -9.72 -2.61
N ILE A 201 10.89 -10.05 -1.44
CA ILE A 201 9.99 -11.20 -1.27
C ILE A 201 8.71 -11.01 -2.08
N PHE A 202 8.16 -9.80 -2.11
CA PHE A 202 6.97 -9.49 -2.92
C PHE A 202 7.25 -9.66 -4.42
N ASP A 203 8.37 -9.14 -4.91
CA ASP A 203 8.78 -9.30 -6.32
C ASP A 203 9.04 -10.78 -6.66
N LEU A 204 9.66 -11.53 -5.75
CA LEU A 204 9.87 -12.98 -5.87
C LEU A 204 8.53 -13.74 -5.91
N GLU A 205 7.56 -13.37 -5.07
CA GLU A 205 6.21 -13.94 -5.04
C GLU A 205 5.51 -13.76 -6.38
N ILE A 206 5.52 -12.54 -6.94
CA ILE A 206 4.95 -12.27 -8.26
C ILE A 206 5.68 -13.06 -9.35
N GLY A 207 7.00 -13.11 -9.32
CA GLY A 207 7.80 -13.87 -10.27
C GLY A 207 7.51 -15.38 -10.24
N ALA A 208 7.43 -15.96 -9.04
CA ALA A 208 7.07 -17.34 -8.83
C ALA A 208 5.65 -17.66 -9.26
N LEU A 209 4.70 -16.73 -9.00
CA LEU A 209 3.32 -16.86 -9.42
C LEU A 209 3.17 -16.88 -10.94
N LEU A 210 3.95 -16.07 -11.63
CA LEU A 210 3.84 -15.88 -13.08
C LEU A 210 4.84 -16.69 -13.91
N HIS A 211 5.75 -17.47 -13.30
CA HIS A 211 6.85 -18.09 -14.00
C HIS A 211 6.40 -18.90 -15.23
N ASP A 212 5.27 -19.56 -15.13
CA ASP A 212 4.68 -20.43 -16.14
C ASP A 212 3.53 -19.79 -16.96
N ILE A 213 3.23 -18.47 -16.78
CA ILE A 213 2.12 -17.78 -17.46
C ILE A 213 2.14 -17.96 -18.98
N GLY A 214 3.34 -18.06 -19.58
CA GLY A 214 3.53 -18.24 -21.02
C GLY A 214 3.08 -19.58 -21.58
N LYS A 215 2.77 -20.56 -20.73
CA LYS A 215 2.16 -21.83 -21.12
C LYS A 215 0.80 -21.65 -21.78
N VAL A 216 0.10 -20.53 -21.54
CA VAL A 216 -1.11 -20.15 -22.28
C VAL A 216 -0.91 -20.21 -23.79
N GLY A 217 0.29 -19.82 -24.26
CA GLY A 217 0.63 -19.83 -25.68
C GLY A 217 1.07 -21.19 -26.23
N ILE A 218 1.00 -22.29 -25.44
CA ILE A 218 1.36 -23.64 -25.87
C ILE A 218 0.08 -24.40 -26.19
N PRO A 219 0.01 -25.11 -27.34
CA PRO A 219 -1.17 -25.91 -27.71
C PRO A 219 -1.48 -27.02 -26.70
N ASP A 220 -2.76 -27.22 -26.37
CA ASP A 220 -3.23 -28.24 -25.43
C ASP A 220 -2.78 -29.66 -25.81
N ALA A 221 -2.74 -29.94 -27.11
CA ALA A 221 -2.23 -31.24 -27.63
C ALA A 221 -0.77 -31.55 -27.23
N ILE A 222 0.01 -30.53 -26.85
CA ILE A 222 1.38 -30.68 -26.34
C ILE A 222 1.37 -30.74 -24.82
N LEU A 223 0.64 -29.80 -24.16
CA LEU A 223 0.58 -29.69 -22.69
C LEU A 223 -0.04 -30.94 -22.05
N GLN A 224 -1.12 -31.44 -22.65
CA GLN A 224 -1.90 -32.57 -22.11
C GLN A 224 -1.45 -33.93 -22.66
N LYS A 225 -0.32 -33.96 -23.39
CA LYS A 225 0.13 -35.20 -24.03
C LYS A 225 0.52 -36.27 -23.00
N PRO A 226 -0.10 -37.47 -23.01
CA PRO A 226 0.16 -38.52 -22.02
C PRO A 226 1.48 -39.22 -22.21
N THR A 227 2.16 -39.00 -23.35
CA THR A 227 3.44 -39.64 -23.70
C THR A 227 4.59 -38.64 -23.70
N ALA A 228 5.82 -39.10 -23.70
CA ALA A 228 7.00 -38.23 -23.79
C ALA A 228 6.91 -37.27 -25.00
N LEU A 229 7.31 -36.03 -24.80
CA LEU A 229 7.34 -35.01 -25.84
C LEU A 229 8.44 -35.27 -26.87
N LYS A 230 8.17 -35.04 -28.14
CA LYS A 230 9.16 -35.05 -29.21
C LYS A 230 10.07 -33.84 -29.13
N LYS A 231 11.22 -33.85 -29.79
CA LYS A 231 12.21 -32.76 -29.77
C LYS A 231 11.62 -31.39 -30.21
N ASP A 232 10.77 -31.42 -31.23
CA ASP A 232 10.08 -30.23 -31.74
C ASP A 232 9.01 -29.70 -30.75
N GLU A 233 8.31 -30.58 -30.06
CA GLU A 233 7.36 -30.25 -29.00
C GLU A 233 8.08 -29.65 -27.76
N ILE A 234 9.21 -30.25 -27.35
CA ILE A 234 10.05 -29.69 -26.26
C ILE A 234 10.52 -28.29 -26.62
N LYS A 235 10.93 -28.02 -27.86
CA LYS A 235 11.32 -26.68 -28.32
C LYS A 235 10.18 -25.68 -28.13
N LYS A 236 8.94 -26.07 -28.49
CA LYS A 236 7.75 -25.21 -28.31
C LYS A 236 7.46 -24.93 -26.85
N VAL A 237 7.59 -25.93 -25.95
CA VAL A 237 7.41 -25.73 -24.52
C VAL A 237 8.47 -24.78 -23.97
N ARG A 238 9.75 -24.92 -24.40
CA ARG A 238 10.82 -24.01 -23.98
C ARG A 238 10.65 -22.55 -24.41
N GLU A 239 9.66 -22.23 -25.25
CA GLU A 239 9.32 -20.84 -25.60
C GLU A 239 8.47 -20.14 -24.53
N HIS A 240 7.91 -20.87 -23.51
CA HIS A 240 6.99 -20.24 -22.56
C HIS A 240 7.60 -19.10 -21.76
N PRO A 241 8.90 -19.07 -21.37
CA PRO A 241 9.46 -17.90 -20.68
C PRO A 241 9.42 -16.64 -21.56
N LEU A 242 9.75 -16.76 -22.83
CA LEU A 242 9.68 -15.67 -23.80
C LEU A 242 8.24 -15.22 -24.05
N LYS A 243 7.29 -16.16 -24.13
CA LYS A 243 5.87 -15.86 -24.27
C LYS A 243 5.33 -15.16 -23.01
N GLY A 244 5.71 -15.65 -21.84
CA GLY A 244 5.37 -15.05 -20.56
C GLY A 244 5.84 -13.60 -20.47
N LYS A 245 7.13 -13.33 -20.78
CA LYS A 245 7.64 -11.96 -20.88
C LYS A 245 6.77 -11.07 -21.77
N ARG A 246 6.43 -11.54 -22.98
CA ARG A 246 5.59 -10.75 -23.93
C ARG A 246 4.20 -10.46 -23.40
N MET A 247 3.64 -11.35 -22.58
CA MET A 247 2.29 -11.17 -22.01
C MET A 247 2.26 -10.09 -20.90
N ILE A 248 3.36 -9.94 -20.14
CA ILE A 248 3.37 -9.08 -18.96
C ILE A 248 4.18 -7.78 -19.15
N GLN A 249 4.96 -7.64 -20.23
CA GLN A 249 5.92 -6.54 -20.44
C GLN A 249 5.30 -5.15 -20.47
N ASP A 250 4.03 -5.02 -20.87
CA ASP A 250 3.31 -3.74 -20.99
C ASP A 250 2.55 -3.39 -19.69
N ILE A 251 2.66 -4.22 -18.65
CA ILE A 251 2.02 -4.02 -17.35
C ILE A 251 3.07 -3.48 -16.38
N SER A 252 3.06 -2.17 -16.13
CA SER A 252 4.05 -1.48 -15.30
C SER A 252 4.21 -2.08 -13.89
N PHE A 253 3.13 -2.55 -13.28
CA PHE A 253 3.15 -3.22 -11.97
C PHE A 253 3.97 -4.52 -11.96
N LEU A 254 4.10 -5.20 -13.11
CA LEU A 254 4.78 -6.48 -13.27
C LEU A 254 6.22 -6.36 -13.81
N GLU A 255 6.71 -5.15 -14.04
CA GLU A 255 8.02 -4.89 -14.64
C GLU A 255 9.15 -5.64 -13.90
N GLN A 256 9.15 -5.63 -12.56
CA GLN A 256 10.15 -6.31 -11.73
C GLN A 256 10.06 -7.85 -11.83
N ALA A 257 8.89 -8.39 -12.16
CA ALA A 257 8.70 -9.83 -12.32
C ALA A 257 9.19 -10.36 -13.69
N ILE A 258 9.37 -9.50 -14.70
CA ILE A 258 9.75 -9.90 -16.05
C ILE A 258 11.04 -10.74 -16.08
N PRO A 259 12.15 -10.34 -15.43
CA PRO A 259 13.36 -11.17 -15.41
C PRO A 259 13.13 -12.52 -14.74
N HIS A 260 12.27 -12.58 -13.73
CA HIS A 260 12.00 -13.81 -12.98
C HIS A 260 11.25 -14.82 -13.84
N VAL A 261 10.25 -14.36 -14.60
CA VAL A 261 9.51 -15.17 -15.58
C VAL A 261 10.41 -15.61 -16.74
N LEU A 262 11.31 -14.74 -17.20
CA LEU A 262 12.15 -15.03 -18.36
C LEU A 262 13.25 -16.04 -18.04
N TYR A 263 13.86 -15.96 -16.85
CA TYR A 263 15.11 -16.64 -16.54
C TYR A 263 15.00 -17.79 -15.54
N HIS A 264 13.79 -18.23 -15.13
CA HIS A 264 13.62 -19.31 -14.15
C HIS A 264 14.08 -20.69 -14.65
N HIS A 265 14.31 -20.85 -15.95
CA HIS A 265 14.89 -22.04 -16.55
C HIS A 265 16.37 -21.88 -16.95
N GLU A 266 16.98 -20.75 -16.59
CA GLU A 266 18.42 -20.65 -16.68
C GLU A 266 19.09 -21.57 -15.65
N ARG A 267 20.24 -22.06 -15.98
CA ARG A 267 21.02 -22.97 -15.14
C ARG A 267 22.30 -22.27 -14.71
N PHE A 268 22.73 -22.49 -13.49
CA PHE A 268 23.88 -21.81 -12.92
C PHE A 268 25.17 -22.05 -13.78
N ASP A 269 25.27 -23.19 -14.46
CA ASP A 269 26.36 -23.55 -15.36
C ASP A 269 26.25 -22.95 -16.79
N GLY A 270 25.20 -22.15 -17.10
CA GLY A 270 24.96 -21.55 -18.41
C GLY A 270 24.36 -22.50 -19.46
N SER A 271 24.04 -23.75 -19.11
CA SER A 271 23.40 -24.70 -20.02
C SER A 271 21.89 -24.61 -20.10
N GLY A 272 21.30 -23.55 -19.43
CA GLY A 272 19.87 -23.27 -19.40
C GLY A 272 19.31 -22.62 -20.67
N TYR A 273 18.14 -21.99 -20.54
CA TYR A 273 17.49 -21.25 -21.60
C TYR A 273 16.60 -20.14 -21.00
N PRO A 274 16.27 -19.02 -21.73
CA PRO A 274 16.42 -18.84 -23.17
C PRO A 274 17.73 -18.16 -23.61
N GLU A 275 18.46 -17.46 -22.70
CA GLU A 275 19.62 -16.63 -23.08
C GLU A 275 20.97 -17.21 -22.67
N HIS A 276 20.98 -18.40 -22.03
CA HIS A 276 22.18 -19.10 -21.57
C HIS A 276 23.01 -18.28 -20.55
N LEU A 277 22.31 -17.53 -19.66
CA LEU A 277 22.96 -16.84 -18.58
C LEU A 277 23.58 -17.81 -17.58
N SER A 278 24.67 -17.39 -16.93
CA SER A 278 25.38 -18.22 -15.95
C SER A 278 25.72 -17.50 -14.67
N GLY A 279 25.81 -18.20 -13.57
CA GLY A 279 26.25 -17.68 -12.29
C GLY A 279 25.38 -16.49 -11.83
N ALA A 280 26.04 -15.40 -11.47
CA ALA A 280 25.41 -14.19 -10.95
C ALA A 280 24.68 -13.34 -12.01
N ASP A 281 24.87 -13.62 -13.30
CA ASP A 281 24.12 -12.95 -14.37
C ASP A 281 22.63 -13.35 -14.35
N ILE A 282 22.32 -14.50 -13.74
CA ILE A 282 20.94 -14.93 -13.50
C ILE A 282 20.40 -14.16 -12.28
N PRO A 283 19.29 -13.41 -12.39
CA PRO A 283 18.69 -12.72 -11.25
C PRO A 283 18.43 -13.64 -10.05
N MET A 284 18.71 -13.19 -8.83
CA MET A 284 18.57 -14.00 -7.62
C MET A 284 17.15 -14.61 -7.48
N PRO A 285 16.03 -13.88 -7.71
CA PRO A 285 14.72 -14.51 -7.66
C PRO A 285 14.55 -15.66 -8.66
N SER A 286 15.11 -15.55 -9.87
CA SER A 286 15.06 -16.65 -10.87
C SER A 286 15.81 -17.88 -10.39
N ARG A 287 16.97 -17.70 -9.73
CA ARG A 287 17.76 -18.80 -9.13
C ARG A 287 16.98 -19.48 -8.01
N ILE A 288 16.23 -18.73 -7.20
CA ILE A 288 15.37 -19.25 -6.13
C ILE A 288 14.20 -20.04 -6.74
N ILE A 289 13.49 -19.46 -7.70
CA ILE A 289 12.35 -20.11 -8.38
C ILE A 289 12.79 -21.42 -9.04
N ALA A 290 13.95 -21.47 -9.67
CA ALA A 290 14.47 -22.68 -10.29
C ALA A 290 14.62 -23.85 -9.31
N VAL A 291 15.06 -23.59 -8.07
CA VAL A 291 15.15 -24.61 -7.02
C VAL A 291 13.75 -25.04 -6.57
N ALA A 292 12.87 -24.08 -6.31
CA ALA A 292 11.50 -24.33 -5.83
C ALA A 292 10.67 -25.12 -6.86
N ASP A 293 10.71 -24.71 -8.14
CA ASP A 293 10.01 -25.37 -9.26
C ASP A 293 10.45 -26.82 -9.41
N VAL A 294 11.77 -27.07 -9.48
CA VAL A 294 12.27 -28.43 -9.61
C VAL A 294 11.94 -29.27 -8.40
N PHE A 295 12.07 -28.73 -7.19
CA PHE A 295 11.73 -29.47 -5.97
C PHE A 295 10.27 -29.86 -5.94
N ASP A 296 9.33 -28.92 -6.20
CA ASP A 296 7.91 -29.24 -6.30
C ASP A 296 7.63 -30.23 -7.44
N ALA A 297 8.20 -30.00 -8.59
CA ALA A 297 8.03 -30.90 -9.73
C ALA A 297 8.42 -32.35 -9.45
N VAL A 298 9.44 -32.60 -8.60
CA VAL A 298 9.88 -33.96 -8.29
C VAL A 298 9.17 -34.59 -7.11
N THR A 299 8.59 -33.77 -6.20
CA THR A 299 7.86 -34.23 -5.02
C THR A 299 6.35 -34.35 -5.25
N SER A 300 5.84 -33.84 -6.38
CA SER A 300 4.43 -33.97 -6.78
C SER A 300 4.21 -35.17 -7.72
N ASP A 301 3.03 -35.79 -7.60
CA ASP A 301 2.61 -36.85 -8.51
C ASP A 301 2.37 -36.29 -9.92
N ARG A 302 2.91 -36.96 -10.95
CA ARG A 302 2.61 -36.66 -12.36
C ARG A 302 2.16 -37.93 -13.06
N PRO A 303 1.26 -37.89 -14.04
CA PRO A 303 0.75 -39.08 -14.72
C PRO A 303 1.86 -39.99 -15.32
N GLN A 304 2.99 -39.38 -15.68
CA GLN A 304 4.11 -40.06 -16.29
C GLN A 304 5.16 -40.54 -15.27
N ARG A 305 5.05 -40.09 -14.00
CA ARG A 305 6.04 -40.39 -12.96
C ARG A 305 5.45 -40.21 -11.56
N LYS A 306 5.59 -41.26 -10.72
CA LYS A 306 5.30 -41.16 -9.28
C LYS A 306 6.24 -40.14 -8.61
N ARG A 307 5.75 -39.44 -7.59
CA ARG A 307 6.55 -38.53 -6.79
C ARG A 307 7.79 -39.22 -6.21
N MET A 308 8.87 -38.47 -6.11
CA MET A 308 10.07 -38.91 -5.37
C MET A 308 9.78 -38.81 -3.86
N ARG A 309 10.47 -39.67 -3.08
CA ARG A 309 10.49 -39.47 -1.62
C ARG A 309 11.20 -38.18 -1.30
N PHE A 310 10.75 -37.49 -0.27
CA PHE A 310 11.30 -36.21 0.17
C PHE A 310 12.84 -36.22 0.24
N LYS A 311 13.42 -37.25 0.91
CA LYS A 311 14.88 -37.39 1.03
C LYS A 311 15.61 -37.50 -0.32
N ASP A 312 15.01 -38.17 -1.29
CA ASP A 312 15.61 -38.34 -2.61
C ASP A 312 15.55 -37.03 -3.41
N ALA A 313 14.48 -36.26 -3.27
CA ALA A 313 14.32 -34.93 -3.84
C ALA A 313 15.34 -33.93 -3.26
N VAL A 314 15.52 -33.93 -1.95
CA VAL A 314 16.56 -33.09 -1.28
C VAL A 314 17.97 -33.49 -1.80
N ALA A 315 18.26 -34.76 -1.93
CA ALA A 315 19.54 -35.23 -2.47
C ALA A 315 19.76 -34.80 -3.94
N LEU A 316 18.68 -34.77 -4.74
CA LEU A 316 18.72 -34.28 -6.13
C LEU A 316 19.07 -32.78 -6.17
N ILE A 317 18.40 -31.95 -5.38
CA ILE A 317 18.69 -30.51 -5.31
C ILE A 317 20.13 -30.27 -4.86
N LYS A 318 20.57 -30.95 -3.79
CA LYS A 318 21.96 -30.88 -3.29
C LYS A 318 22.99 -31.23 -4.36
N LYS A 319 22.76 -32.29 -5.14
CA LYS A 319 23.64 -32.73 -6.22
C LYS A 319 23.73 -31.71 -7.36
N GLY A 320 22.66 -30.92 -7.57
CA GLY A 320 22.59 -29.93 -8.63
C GLY A 320 23.32 -28.63 -8.31
N ALA A 321 23.82 -28.42 -7.09
CA ALA A 321 24.56 -27.23 -6.68
C ALA A 321 25.80 -26.99 -7.57
N GLY A 322 25.99 -25.75 -8.01
CA GLY A 322 27.09 -25.33 -8.89
C GLY A 322 26.94 -25.75 -10.37
N THR A 323 25.87 -26.50 -10.70
CA THR A 323 25.53 -26.88 -12.08
C THR A 323 24.14 -26.37 -12.46
N GLN A 324 23.11 -27.04 -12.03
CA GLN A 324 21.75 -26.62 -12.30
C GLN A 324 21.35 -25.44 -11.41
N PHE A 325 21.76 -25.47 -10.15
CA PHE A 325 21.32 -24.54 -9.11
C PHE A 325 22.48 -23.71 -8.53
N ASP A 326 22.14 -22.51 -8.08
CA ASP A 326 23.06 -21.68 -7.32
C ASP A 326 23.38 -22.34 -5.97
N PRO A 327 24.69 -22.53 -5.63
CA PRO A 327 25.09 -23.09 -4.35
C PRO A 327 24.53 -22.35 -3.13
N GLU A 328 24.45 -21.02 -3.17
CA GLU A 328 23.93 -20.20 -2.06
C GLU A 328 22.43 -20.45 -1.83
N VAL A 329 21.66 -20.60 -2.91
CA VAL A 329 20.23 -20.92 -2.85
C VAL A 329 20.03 -22.35 -2.33
N VAL A 330 20.86 -23.29 -2.78
CA VAL A 330 20.82 -24.69 -2.30
C VAL A 330 21.16 -24.77 -0.81
N ASP A 331 22.14 -24.01 -0.34
CA ASP A 331 22.50 -23.97 1.09
C ASP A 331 21.35 -23.42 1.94
N ALA A 332 20.67 -22.35 1.49
CA ALA A 332 19.48 -21.83 2.16
C ALA A 332 18.34 -22.87 2.18
N PHE A 333 18.09 -23.52 1.06
CA PHE A 333 17.09 -24.61 0.97
C PHE A 333 17.41 -25.75 1.96
N LEU A 334 18.66 -26.16 2.07
CA LEU A 334 19.07 -27.23 3.00
C LEU A 334 18.90 -26.82 4.46
N ARG A 335 19.18 -25.57 4.82
CA ARG A 335 18.89 -25.05 6.19
C ARG A 335 17.41 -25.13 6.54
N LEU A 336 16.51 -24.83 5.58
CA LEU A 336 15.06 -24.95 5.77
C LEU A 336 14.64 -26.43 5.98
N VAL A 337 15.26 -27.36 5.27
CA VAL A 337 15.03 -28.80 5.48
C VAL A 337 15.52 -29.24 6.85
N ASP A 338 16.73 -28.84 7.26
CA ASP A 338 17.34 -29.23 8.54
C ASP A 338 16.59 -28.64 9.75
N SER A 339 16.07 -27.43 9.62
CA SER A 339 15.23 -26.79 10.65
C SER A 339 13.80 -27.36 10.72
N GLY A 340 13.41 -28.14 9.73
CA GLY A 340 12.03 -28.66 9.59
C GLY A 340 11.00 -27.59 9.19
N ALA A 341 11.43 -26.45 8.69
CA ALA A 341 10.55 -25.44 8.12
C ALA A 341 9.99 -25.89 6.76
N LEU A 342 10.74 -26.70 6.01
CA LEU A 342 10.28 -27.39 4.82
C LEU A 342 10.15 -28.87 5.14
N LYS A 343 8.91 -29.39 5.08
CA LYS A 343 8.54 -30.78 5.44
C LYS A 343 7.82 -31.48 4.28
N GLU A 344 7.74 -32.82 4.39
CA GLU A 344 6.96 -33.67 3.48
C GLU A 344 5.46 -33.35 3.53
#